data_e4cda94a0e5210d6614cdb77def301dc
#
_entry.id   e4cda94a0e5210d6614cdb77def301dc
#
_cell.length_a   1.000
_cell.length_b   1.000
_cell.length_c   1.000
_cell.angle_alpha   90.00
_cell.angle_beta   90.00
_cell.angle_gamma   90.00
#
_symmetry.space_group_name_H-M   'P 1'
#
loop_
_entity.id
_entity.type
_entity.pdbx_description
1 polymer ?
#
loop_
_entity_poly.entity_id
_entity_poly.type
_entity_poly.pdbx_seq_one_letter_code
_entity_poly.pdbx_strand_id
1 'polypeptide(L)'
;MKEPQPDRHQNIAMIAGVALFLAAIAAGVTWWRVSFDTDQPPQIISPEPPETTDAIEKTVNIYWVDEADNQLVWVPNPVTLTVSASQPDTVLAAAFDRLLSGPQEANQYSEIPPGTQLLNVTATEAGAIAIDLSTEFTTGGGSASMIGRLGQVVYTATSLDPLAPVRISVNGLPLEVLGGEGLEIPQPITRQQFEQDFR
;
A
#
# COMPACT_ATOMS: atom_id res chain seq x y z
N MET A 1 70.23 -70.15 4.32
CA MET A 1 69.58 -69.53 5.46
C MET A 1 68.64 -68.42 4.92
N LYS A 2 67.33 -68.72 5.00
CA LYS A 2 66.28 -67.86 4.42
C LYS A 2 65.53 -67.24 5.58
N GLU A 3 65.68 -65.91 5.78
CA GLU A 3 64.96 -65.17 6.81
C GLU A 3 63.45 -65.11 6.48
N PRO A 4 62.58 -65.30 7.46
CA PRO A 4 61.16 -65.23 7.28
C PRO A 4 60.73 -63.73 7.26
N GLN A 5 60.01 -63.34 6.19
CA GLN A 5 59.34 -62.02 6.12
C GLN A 5 58.12 -61.99 7.06
N PRO A 6 57.90 -60.93 7.79
CA PRO A 6 56.75 -60.81 8.65
C PRO A 6 55.47 -60.53 7.83
N ASP A 7 54.42 -61.26 8.15
CA ASP A 7 53.10 -61.18 7.50
C ASP A 7 52.46 -59.80 7.61
N ARG A 8 52.42 -59.13 6.48
CA ARG A 8 51.84 -57.79 6.31
C ARG A 8 50.31 -57.77 6.48
N HIS A 9 49.69 -58.94 6.52
CA HIS A 9 48.21 -59.06 6.61
C HIS A 9 47.65 -58.95 8.02
N GLN A 10 48.42 -59.25 9.06
CA GLN A 10 47.94 -59.15 10.45
C GLN A 10 47.80 -57.71 10.93
N ASN A 11 48.60 -56.81 10.44
CA ASN A 11 48.53 -55.38 10.83
C ASN A 11 47.35 -54.65 10.23
N ILE A 12 46.86 -55.07 9.04
CA ILE A 12 45.71 -54.47 8.38
C ILE A 12 44.41 -54.84 9.10
N ALA A 13 44.31 -56.06 9.61
CA ALA A 13 43.10 -56.52 10.34
C ALA A 13 42.95 -55.79 11.70
N MET A 14 44.05 -55.46 12.35
CA MET A 14 44.04 -54.74 13.63
C MET A 14 43.71 -53.24 13.48
N ILE A 15 44.19 -52.64 12.40
CA ILE A 15 43.88 -51.22 12.09
C ILE A 15 42.41 -51.06 11.65
N ALA A 16 41.88 -52.01 10.89
CA ALA A 16 40.48 -51.98 10.48
C ALA A 16 39.50 -52.17 11.67
N GLY A 17 39.86 -53.03 12.64
CA GLY A 17 39.06 -53.21 13.85
C GLY A 17 38.99 -52.01 14.76
N VAL A 18 40.06 -51.30 14.92
CA VAL A 18 40.11 -50.07 15.73
C VAL A 18 39.35 -48.90 15.07
N ALA A 19 39.43 -48.77 13.75
CA ALA A 19 38.68 -47.74 13.00
C ALA A 19 37.17 -47.98 13.07
N LEU A 20 36.70 -49.23 12.96
CA LEU A 20 35.26 -49.56 13.10
C LEU A 20 34.77 -49.36 14.53
N PHE A 21 35.57 -49.59 15.56
CA PHE A 21 35.18 -49.37 16.95
C PHE A 21 35.07 -47.88 17.29
N LEU A 22 35.98 -47.04 16.77
CA LEU A 22 35.94 -45.59 16.92
C LEU A 22 34.76 -44.96 16.17
N ALA A 23 34.39 -45.49 14.99
CA ALA A 23 33.21 -45.07 14.25
C ALA A 23 31.90 -45.40 14.98
N ALA A 24 31.83 -46.55 15.64
CA ALA A 24 30.68 -46.95 16.44
C ALA A 24 30.48 -46.07 17.69
N ILE A 25 31.58 -45.64 18.35
CA ILE A 25 31.53 -44.74 19.50
C ILE A 25 31.09 -43.35 19.04
N ALA A 26 31.59 -42.85 17.90
CA ALA A 26 31.20 -41.56 17.36
C ALA A 26 29.72 -41.49 16.98
N ALA A 27 29.21 -42.55 16.32
CA ALA A 27 27.80 -42.69 15.97
C ALA A 27 26.89 -42.84 17.22
N GLY A 28 27.32 -43.58 18.22
CA GLY A 28 26.59 -43.76 19.49
C GLY A 28 26.48 -42.47 20.29
N VAL A 29 27.53 -41.66 20.37
CA VAL A 29 27.55 -40.38 21.08
C VAL A 29 26.69 -39.33 20.34
N THR A 30 26.72 -39.34 19.01
CA THR A 30 25.89 -38.43 18.21
C THR A 30 24.41 -38.79 18.32
N TRP A 31 24.07 -40.10 18.29
CA TRP A 31 22.69 -40.55 18.46
C TRP A 31 22.18 -40.29 19.88
N TRP A 32 23.05 -40.47 20.90
CA TRP A 32 22.68 -40.21 22.28
C TRP A 32 22.43 -38.73 22.54
N ARG A 33 23.23 -37.82 21.95
CA ARG A 33 22.98 -36.35 22.03
C ARG A 33 21.69 -35.93 21.33
N VAL A 34 21.39 -36.48 20.16
CA VAL A 34 20.14 -36.20 19.44
C VAL A 34 18.91 -36.74 20.19
N SER A 35 19.03 -37.84 20.94
CA SER A 35 17.90 -38.41 21.67
C SER A 35 17.59 -37.75 23.02
N PHE A 36 18.49 -36.95 23.56
CA PHE A 36 18.28 -36.23 24.84
C PHE A 36 18.04 -34.73 24.69
N ASP A 37 18.09 -34.20 23.46
CA ASP A 37 17.77 -32.80 23.20
C ASP A 37 16.26 -32.58 22.90
N THR A 38 15.45 -33.63 23.18
CA THR A 38 14.00 -33.56 22.93
C THR A 38 13.19 -33.21 24.18
N ASP A 39 13.87 -32.80 25.25
CA ASP A 39 13.24 -32.26 26.47
C ASP A 39 13.28 -30.71 26.50
N GLN A 40 13.27 -30.04 25.35
CA GLN A 40 12.73 -28.70 25.36
C GLN A 40 11.21 -28.84 25.55
N PRO A 41 10.65 -28.29 26.63
CA PRO A 41 9.22 -28.18 26.76
C PRO A 41 8.72 -27.45 25.51
N PRO A 42 7.56 -27.86 24.93
CA PRO A 42 7.04 -27.17 23.76
C PRO A 42 7.08 -25.68 24.06
N GLN A 43 7.92 -24.95 23.32
CA GLN A 43 7.90 -23.50 23.33
C GLN A 43 6.46 -23.19 22.93
N ILE A 44 5.63 -22.84 23.89
CA ILE A 44 4.39 -22.17 23.64
C ILE A 44 4.86 -20.93 22.90
N ILE A 45 4.77 -20.96 21.55
CA ILE A 45 4.84 -19.76 20.73
C ILE A 45 3.65 -18.97 21.23
N SER A 46 3.91 -18.15 22.26
CA SER A 46 2.98 -17.10 22.68
C SER A 46 2.71 -16.37 21.38
N PRO A 47 1.48 -16.27 20.87
CA PRO A 47 1.23 -15.52 19.66
C PRO A 47 1.87 -14.15 19.93
N GLU A 48 2.86 -13.80 19.11
CA GLU A 48 3.48 -12.50 19.12
C GLU A 48 2.34 -11.51 19.14
N PRO A 49 2.25 -10.59 20.13
CA PRO A 49 1.15 -9.62 20.15
C PRO A 49 1.12 -9.02 18.75
N PRO A 50 -0.06 -8.88 18.12
CA PRO A 50 -0.13 -8.27 16.80
C PRO A 50 0.71 -7.00 16.89
N GLU A 51 1.68 -6.87 15.98
CA GLU A 51 2.50 -5.66 15.89
C GLU A 51 1.52 -4.51 15.88
N THR A 52 1.51 -3.75 16.96
CA THR A 52 0.70 -2.54 17.06
C THR A 52 1.35 -1.61 16.06
N THR A 53 0.87 -1.62 14.83
CA THR A 53 1.23 -0.60 13.84
C THR A 53 0.82 0.70 14.51
N ASP A 54 1.80 1.46 14.98
CA ASP A 54 1.56 2.74 15.65
C ASP A 54 0.71 3.60 14.70
N ALA A 55 -0.56 3.75 15.04
CA ALA A 55 -1.48 4.55 14.26
C ALA A 55 -1.02 6.01 14.31
N ILE A 56 -0.80 6.60 13.15
CA ILE A 56 -0.32 7.96 12.99
C ILE A 56 -1.51 8.86 12.63
N GLU A 57 -1.66 9.96 13.36
CA GLU A 57 -2.65 10.97 13.00
C GLU A 57 -2.08 11.96 11.99
N LYS A 58 -2.80 12.19 10.90
CA LYS A 58 -2.50 13.18 9.86
C LYS A 58 -3.73 14.02 9.57
N THR A 59 -3.56 15.33 9.56
CA THR A 59 -4.62 16.26 9.15
C THR A 59 -4.40 16.65 7.69
N VAL A 60 -5.44 16.46 6.88
CA VAL A 60 -5.49 16.83 5.46
C VAL A 60 -6.80 17.55 5.16
N ASN A 61 -6.88 18.28 4.05
CA ASN A 61 -8.14 18.85 3.59
C ASN A 61 -8.79 17.92 2.56
N ILE A 62 -10.04 17.56 2.79
CA ILE A 62 -10.94 17.11 1.73
C ILE A 62 -11.80 18.29 1.30
N TYR A 63 -12.30 18.26 0.06
CA TYR A 63 -13.00 19.42 -0.48
C TYR A 63 -14.44 19.07 -0.83
N TRP A 64 -15.37 19.84 -0.25
CA TRP A 64 -16.78 19.77 -0.58
C TRP A 64 -17.13 20.90 -1.54
N VAL A 65 -18.24 20.74 -2.26
CA VAL A 65 -18.77 21.76 -3.16
C VAL A 65 -19.78 22.62 -2.39
N ASP A 66 -19.74 23.90 -2.65
CA ASP A 66 -20.74 24.88 -2.22
C ASP A 66 -21.04 25.82 -3.39
N GLU A 67 -22.03 26.68 -3.24
CA GLU A 67 -22.39 27.70 -4.21
C GLU A 67 -22.28 29.08 -3.55
N ALA A 68 -21.46 29.93 -4.14
CA ALA A 68 -21.31 31.32 -3.74
C ALA A 68 -21.40 32.23 -4.99
N ASP A 69 -22.21 33.27 -4.94
CA ASP A 69 -22.42 34.22 -6.03
C ASP A 69 -22.78 33.55 -7.37
N ASN A 70 -23.58 32.47 -7.31
CA ASN A 70 -24.01 31.65 -8.45
C ASN A 70 -22.84 30.93 -9.17
N GLN A 71 -21.76 30.67 -8.42
CA GLN A 71 -20.58 29.92 -8.88
C GLN A 71 -20.27 28.77 -7.93
N LEU A 72 -19.77 27.66 -8.49
CA LEU A 72 -19.27 26.57 -7.68
C LEU A 72 -17.97 26.99 -6.97
N VAL A 73 -17.92 26.70 -5.68
CA VAL A 73 -16.73 26.91 -4.85
C VAL A 73 -16.36 25.59 -4.14
N TRP A 74 -15.08 25.33 -4.00
CA TRP A 74 -14.57 24.16 -3.30
C TRP A 74 -14.09 24.55 -1.91
N VAL A 75 -14.85 24.11 -0.91
CA VAL A 75 -14.62 24.45 0.50
C VAL A 75 -13.74 23.40 1.15
N PRO A 76 -12.55 23.78 1.66
CA PRO A 76 -11.70 22.86 2.39
C PRO A 76 -12.34 22.46 3.72
N ASN A 77 -12.34 21.18 3.97
CA ASN A 77 -12.75 20.58 5.24
C ASN A 77 -11.55 19.83 5.84
N PRO A 78 -10.94 20.34 6.92
CA PRO A 78 -9.83 19.65 7.57
C PRO A 78 -10.33 18.39 8.27
N VAL A 79 -9.73 17.26 7.95
CA VAL A 79 -10.02 15.96 8.57
C VAL A 79 -8.75 15.37 9.17
N THR A 80 -8.86 14.84 10.38
CA THR A 80 -7.78 14.05 10.99
C THR A 80 -7.99 12.59 10.65
N LEU A 81 -7.00 12.02 9.98
CA LEU A 81 -7.00 10.64 9.52
C LEU A 81 -6.05 9.81 10.38
N THR A 82 -6.49 8.62 10.76
CA THR A 82 -5.63 7.63 11.40
C THR A 82 -5.09 6.70 10.32
N VAL A 83 -3.78 6.72 10.08
CA VAL A 83 -3.12 5.96 9.03
C VAL A 83 -2.01 5.07 9.60
N SER A 84 -1.74 3.96 8.92
CA SER A 84 -0.68 3.03 9.30
C SER A 84 0.72 3.51 8.94
N ALA A 85 0.84 4.51 8.07
CA ALA A 85 2.10 5.05 7.59
C ALA A 85 1.95 6.51 7.16
N SER A 86 3.05 7.26 7.18
CA SER A 86 3.07 8.68 6.80
C SER A 86 3.33 8.91 5.30
N GLN A 87 3.47 7.85 4.49
CA GLN A 87 3.68 7.97 3.06
C GLN A 87 2.50 8.69 2.40
N PRO A 88 2.77 9.58 1.42
CA PRO A 88 1.73 10.39 0.79
C PRO A 88 0.58 9.57 0.20
N ASP A 89 0.87 8.44 -0.45
CA ASP A 89 -0.13 7.53 -1.02
C ASP A 89 -1.07 6.94 0.04
N THR A 90 -0.54 6.49 1.19
CA THR A 90 -1.35 5.99 2.31
C THR A 90 -2.26 7.09 2.88
N VAL A 91 -1.75 8.30 3.03
CA VAL A 91 -2.53 9.45 3.53
C VAL A 91 -3.59 9.86 2.53
N LEU A 92 -3.24 9.91 1.23
CA LEU A 92 -4.19 10.26 0.16
C LEU A 92 -5.27 9.19 0.00
N ALA A 93 -4.92 7.89 0.11
CA ALA A 93 -5.92 6.83 0.09
C ALA A 93 -6.98 7.03 1.17
N ALA A 94 -6.56 7.27 2.41
CA ALA A 94 -7.48 7.55 3.50
C ALA A 94 -8.29 8.84 3.30
N ALA A 95 -7.70 9.88 2.68
CA ALA A 95 -8.41 11.11 2.34
C ALA A 95 -9.50 10.86 1.28
N PHE A 96 -9.18 10.08 0.24
CA PHE A 96 -10.16 9.69 -0.78
C PHE A 96 -11.26 8.78 -0.24
N ASP A 97 -10.93 7.81 0.61
CA ASP A 97 -11.94 6.98 1.28
C ASP A 97 -12.94 7.85 2.06
N ARG A 98 -12.43 8.88 2.73
CA ARG A 98 -13.27 9.83 3.47
C ARG A 98 -14.08 10.73 2.54
N LEU A 99 -13.51 11.22 1.43
CA LEU A 99 -14.21 12.00 0.42
C LEU A 99 -15.34 11.18 -0.24
N LEU A 100 -15.02 9.96 -0.68
CA LEU A 100 -15.94 9.07 -1.40
C LEU A 100 -17.06 8.51 -0.50
N SER A 101 -16.86 8.50 0.81
CA SER A 101 -17.95 8.17 1.77
C SER A 101 -19.04 9.24 1.82
N GLY A 102 -18.82 10.38 1.20
CA GLY A 102 -19.75 11.49 1.14
C GLY A 102 -19.72 12.41 2.36
N PRO A 103 -20.43 13.57 2.27
CA PRO A 103 -20.50 14.53 3.34
C PRO A 103 -21.28 13.97 4.55
N GLN A 104 -20.83 14.37 5.75
CA GLN A 104 -21.48 13.97 7.00
C GLN A 104 -22.28 15.11 7.63
N GLU A 105 -22.06 16.34 7.18
CA GLU A 105 -22.77 17.51 7.65
C GLU A 105 -23.78 17.97 6.61
N ALA A 106 -24.95 18.44 7.08
CA ALA A 106 -26.06 18.80 6.21
C ALA A 106 -25.80 20.01 5.28
N ASN A 107 -24.75 20.78 5.57
CA ASN A 107 -24.33 21.96 4.81
C ASN A 107 -23.17 21.65 3.83
N GLN A 108 -22.79 20.39 3.69
CA GLN A 108 -21.75 19.96 2.76
C GLN A 108 -22.38 19.22 1.58
N TYR A 109 -21.86 19.45 0.38
CA TYR A 109 -22.35 18.82 -0.85
C TYR A 109 -21.23 18.15 -1.60
N SER A 110 -21.55 17.04 -2.26
CA SER A 110 -20.65 16.32 -3.14
C SER A 110 -21.29 16.15 -4.51
N GLU A 111 -20.52 16.43 -5.56
CA GLU A 111 -20.90 16.15 -6.94
C GLU A 111 -20.35 14.80 -7.43
N ILE A 112 -19.55 14.12 -6.60
CA ILE A 112 -19.07 12.78 -6.91
C ILE A 112 -20.23 11.79 -6.77
N PRO A 113 -20.52 10.99 -7.82
CA PRO A 113 -21.62 10.03 -7.78
C PRO A 113 -21.47 9.02 -6.64
N PRO A 114 -22.57 8.69 -5.95
CA PRO A 114 -22.55 7.63 -4.95
C PRO A 114 -22.08 6.30 -5.54
N GLY A 115 -21.27 5.55 -4.79
CA GLY A 115 -20.71 4.27 -5.24
C GLY A 115 -19.40 4.41 -6.01
N THR A 116 -18.93 5.63 -6.31
CA THR A 116 -17.57 5.83 -6.82
C THR A 116 -16.56 5.26 -5.82
N GLN A 117 -15.60 4.48 -6.31
CA GLN A 117 -14.54 3.85 -5.53
C GLN A 117 -13.17 4.35 -5.97
N LEU A 118 -12.26 4.46 -5.02
CA LEU A 118 -10.83 4.63 -5.30
C LEU A 118 -10.26 3.25 -5.63
N LEU A 119 -9.77 3.08 -6.86
CA LEU A 119 -9.11 1.83 -7.28
C LEU A 119 -7.61 1.86 -7.00
N ASN A 120 -6.99 3.03 -7.16
CA ASN A 120 -5.58 3.23 -6.84
C ASN A 120 -5.26 4.70 -6.59
N VAL A 121 -4.27 4.96 -5.76
CA VAL A 121 -3.61 6.26 -5.62
C VAL A 121 -2.12 6.07 -5.41
N THR A 122 -1.30 6.82 -6.14
CA THR A 122 0.15 6.82 -5.99
C THR A 122 0.69 8.24 -6.05
N ALA A 123 1.63 8.55 -5.15
CA ALA A 123 2.44 9.75 -5.19
C ALA A 123 3.84 9.38 -5.68
N THR A 124 4.30 9.97 -6.78
CA THR A 124 5.63 9.71 -7.31
C THR A 124 6.70 10.50 -6.56
N GLU A 125 7.96 10.06 -6.64
CA GLU A 125 9.09 10.81 -6.07
C GLU A 125 9.25 12.21 -6.66
N ALA A 126 8.75 12.43 -7.89
CA ALA A 126 8.71 13.74 -8.55
C ALA A 126 7.53 14.62 -8.09
N GLY A 127 6.74 14.18 -7.12
CA GLY A 127 5.60 14.91 -6.56
C GLY A 127 4.33 14.85 -7.41
N ALA A 128 4.29 14.08 -8.50
CA ALA A 128 3.05 13.87 -9.27
C ALA A 128 2.15 12.85 -8.58
N ILE A 129 0.84 13.07 -8.64
CA ILE A 129 -0.16 12.20 -8.04
C ILE A 129 -0.95 11.52 -9.17
N ALA A 130 -1.07 10.20 -9.10
CA ALA A 130 -1.92 9.43 -10.00
C ALA A 130 -3.07 8.81 -9.20
N ILE A 131 -4.29 8.98 -9.72
CA ILE A 131 -5.53 8.52 -9.11
C ILE A 131 -6.29 7.69 -10.13
N ASP A 132 -6.77 6.52 -9.72
CA ASP A 132 -7.66 5.69 -10.51
C ASP A 132 -8.98 5.50 -9.77
N LEU A 133 -10.09 5.85 -10.44
CA LEU A 133 -11.43 5.79 -9.90
C LEU A 133 -12.26 4.75 -10.67
N SER A 134 -13.33 4.29 -10.06
CA SER A 134 -14.27 3.38 -10.72
C SER A 134 -15.17 4.12 -11.72
N THR A 135 -15.84 3.37 -12.60
CA THR A 135 -16.67 3.91 -13.70
C THR A 135 -17.79 4.83 -13.22
N GLU A 136 -18.27 4.63 -12.01
CA GLU A 136 -19.33 5.44 -11.40
C GLU A 136 -18.98 6.92 -11.40
N PHE A 137 -17.69 7.27 -11.31
CA PHE A 137 -17.20 8.64 -11.35
C PHE A 137 -17.67 9.41 -12.61
N THR A 138 -17.83 8.74 -13.73
CA THR A 138 -18.22 9.37 -15.01
C THR A 138 -19.73 9.40 -15.24
N THR A 139 -20.53 8.85 -14.32
CA THR A 139 -21.97 8.70 -14.51
C THR A 139 -22.77 9.91 -14.04
N GLY A 140 -23.85 10.23 -14.75
CA GLY A 140 -24.85 11.24 -14.36
C GLY A 140 -24.31 12.67 -14.24
N GLY A 141 -25.23 13.61 -14.01
CA GLY A 141 -24.92 15.03 -13.88
C GLY A 141 -24.77 15.77 -15.23
N GLY A 142 -24.82 17.10 -15.17
CA GLY A 142 -24.50 18.00 -16.28
C GLY A 142 -23.11 18.62 -16.10
N SER A 143 -22.74 19.59 -16.95
CA SER A 143 -21.42 20.22 -16.96
C SER A 143 -21.00 20.77 -15.59
N ALA A 144 -21.89 21.44 -14.87
CA ALA A 144 -21.60 21.97 -13.53
C ALA A 144 -21.24 20.85 -12.54
N SER A 145 -21.99 19.74 -12.57
CA SER A 145 -21.68 18.57 -11.73
C SER A 145 -20.34 17.91 -12.12
N MET A 146 -20.03 17.85 -13.43
CA MET A 146 -18.75 17.32 -13.90
C MET A 146 -17.57 18.19 -13.43
N ILE A 147 -17.69 19.52 -13.49
CA ILE A 147 -16.70 20.45 -12.98
C ILE A 147 -16.60 20.34 -11.47
N GLY A 148 -17.73 20.26 -10.76
CA GLY A 148 -17.77 20.11 -9.31
C GLY A 148 -16.99 18.91 -8.81
N ARG A 149 -17.26 17.72 -9.37
CA ARG A 149 -16.56 16.47 -8.99
C ARG A 149 -15.08 16.47 -9.39
N LEU A 150 -14.74 17.02 -10.56
CA LEU A 150 -13.35 17.16 -10.99
C LEU A 150 -12.56 18.01 -9.99
N GLY A 151 -13.13 19.15 -9.58
CA GLY A 151 -12.51 20.00 -8.58
C GLY A 151 -12.35 19.31 -7.23
N GLN A 152 -13.36 18.56 -6.75
CA GLN A 152 -13.25 17.79 -5.51
C GLN A 152 -12.05 16.83 -5.56
N VAL A 153 -11.86 16.13 -6.66
CA VAL A 153 -10.72 15.20 -6.86
C VAL A 153 -9.41 15.97 -6.90
N VAL A 154 -9.28 17.01 -7.73
CA VAL A 154 -8.04 17.77 -7.90
C VAL A 154 -7.61 18.44 -6.59
N TYR A 155 -8.52 19.11 -5.91
CA TYR A 155 -8.20 19.81 -4.65
C TYR A 155 -7.88 18.84 -3.51
N THR A 156 -8.58 17.71 -3.41
CA THR A 156 -8.29 16.70 -2.39
C THR A 156 -6.96 15.99 -2.66
N ALA A 157 -6.69 15.61 -3.90
CA ALA A 157 -5.43 15.00 -4.31
C ALA A 157 -4.23 15.89 -3.95
N THR A 158 -4.37 17.19 -4.18
CA THR A 158 -3.32 18.17 -3.93
C THR A 158 -3.37 18.74 -2.52
N SER A 159 -4.04 18.09 -1.56
CA SER A 159 -4.14 18.57 -0.17
C SER A 159 -2.81 18.58 0.57
N LEU A 160 -1.89 17.68 0.21
CA LEU A 160 -0.54 17.62 0.78
C LEU A 160 0.44 18.55 0.07
N ASP A 161 0.28 18.76 -1.23
CA ASP A 161 1.05 19.70 -2.05
C ASP A 161 0.15 20.38 -3.08
N PRO A 162 -0.20 21.66 -2.89
CA PRO A 162 -1.07 22.40 -3.81
C PRO A 162 -0.52 22.56 -5.23
N LEU A 163 0.78 22.36 -5.44
CA LEU A 163 1.43 22.47 -6.75
C LEU A 163 1.57 21.14 -7.48
N ALA A 164 1.22 20.04 -6.82
CA ALA A 164 1.34 18.71 -7.40
C ALA A 164 0.49 18.56 -8.67
N PRO A 165 1.07 18.06 -9.79
CA PRO A 165 0.30 17.68 -10.96
C PRO A 165 -0.44 16.37 -10.71
N VAL A 166 -1.71 16.30 -11.12
CA VAL A 166 -2.61 15.16 -10.90
C VAL A 166 -2.93 14.48 -12.23
N ARG A 167 -2.80 13.17 -12.28
CA ARG A 167 -3.30 12.32 -13.36
C ARG A 167 -4.51 11.55 -12.86
N ILE A 168 -5.59 11.60 -13.63
CA ILE A 168 -6.84 10.92 -13.27
C ILE A 168 -7.11 9.84 -14.32
N SER A 169 -7.41 8.65 -13.84
CA SER A 169 -7.83 7.50 -14.65
C SER A 169 -9.19 7.01 -14.16
N VAL A 170 -9.90 6.30 -15.02
CA VAL A 170 -11.10 5.57 -14.67
C VAL A 170 -10.95 4.13 -15.19
N ASN A 171 -10.99 3.15 -14.27
CA ASN A 171 -10.68 1.74 -14.55
C ASN A 171 -9.37 1.56 -15.32
N GLY A 172 -8.31 2.27 -14.91
CA GLY A 172 -6.98 2.22 -15.49
C GLY A 172 -6.82 2.97 -16.81
N LEU A 173 -7.87 3.59 -17.36
CA LEU A 173 -7.82 4.37 -18.60
C LEU A 173 -7.73 5.86 -18.27
N PRO A 174 -6.82 6.63 -18.90
CA PRO A 174 -6.74 8.08 -18.68
C PRO A 174 -8.08 8.77 -18.93
N LEU A 175 -8.48 9.66 -18.02
CA LEU A 175 -9.70 10.44 -18.14
C LEU A 175 -9.43 11.67 -19.04
N GLU A 176 -9.60 11.52 -20.34
CA GLU A 176 -9.39 12.60 -21.30
C GLU A 176 -10.65 13.45 -21.50
N VAL A 177 -11.82 12.85 -21.31
CA VAL A 177 -13.12 13.51 -21.46
C VAL A 177 -14.04 13.09 -20.34
N LEU A 178 -14.74 14.04 -19.75
CA LEU A 178 -15.72 13.80 -18.68
C LEU A 178 -17.12 14.27 -19.14
N GLY A 179 -18.09 13.37 -19.00
CA GLY A 179 -19.49 13.61 -19.31
C GLY A 179 -19.84 13.59 -20.80
N GLY A 180 -21.16 13.53 -21.08
CA GLY A 180 -21.70 13.43 -22.46
C GLY A 180 -21.55 14.71 -23.28
N GLU A 181 -21.26 15.85 -22.64
CA GLU A 181 -21.01 17.14 -23.30
C GLU A 181 -19.56 17.32 -23.74
N GLY A 182 -18.69 16.35 -23.42
CA GLY A 182 -17.31 16.33 -23.91
C GLY A 182 -16.37 17.31 -23.18
N LEU A 183 -16.47 17.42 -21.86
CA LEU A 183 -15.55 18.22 -21.07
C LEU A 183 -14.13 17.62 -21.17
N GLU A 184 -13.24 18.27 -21.94
CA GLU A 184 -11.85 17.83 -22.10
C GLU A 184 -11.05 18.08 -20.81
N ILE A 185 -10.34 17.05 -20.36
CA ILE A 185 -9.53 17.10 -19.13
C ILE A 185 -8.05 17.06 -19.50
N PRO A 186 -7.29 18.15 -19.32
CA PRO A 186 -5.85 18.12 -19.55
C PRO A 186 -5.15 17.17 -18.54
N GLN A 187 -4.21 16.39 -19.03
CA GLN A 187 -3.47 15.42 -18.21
C GLN A 187 -1.95 15.64 -18.34
N PRO A 188 -1.21 15.86 -17.25
CA PRO A 188 -1.70 16.04 -15.88
C PRO A 188 -2.38 17.40 -15.69
N ILE A 189 -3.31 17.48 -14.74
CA ILE A 189 -3.98 18.73 -14.34
C ILE A 189 -3.41 19.24 -13.03
N THR A 190 -3.21 20.56 -12.90
CA THR A 190 -2.86 21.26 -11.66
C THR A 190 -4.04 22.07 -11.16
N ARG A 191 -4.01 22.51 -9.88
CA ARG A 191 -5.03 23.47 -9.38
C ARG A 191 -5.10 24.72 -10.24
N GLN A 192 -3.95 25.25 -10.63
CA GLN A 192 -3.88 26.47 -11.45
C GLN A 192 -4.58 26.26 -12.80
N GLN A 193 -4.33 25.16 -13.49
CA GLN A 193 -5.00 24.83 -14.75
C GLN A 193 -6.50 24.64 -14.54
N PHE A 194 -6.88 23.90 -13.49
CA PHE A 194 -8.29 23.72 -13.15
C PHE A 194 -9.01 25.04 -12.95
N GLU A 195 -8.40 26.00 -12.25
CA GLU A 195 -8.97 27.33 -12.01
C GLU A 195 -9.02 28.19 -13.28
N GLN A 196 -8.10 28.02 -14.22
CA GLN A 196 -8.08 28.75 -15.49
C GLN A 196 -9.11 28.23 -16.50
N ASP A 197 -9.30 26.92 -16.53
CA ASP A 197 -10.08 26.26 -17.58
C ASP A 197 -11.55 26.00 -17.18
N PHE A 198 -11.85 25.93 -15.87
CA PHE A 198 -13.14 25.46 -15.34
C PHE A 198 -13.81 26.40 -14.31
N ARG A 199 -13.24 27.58 -14.04
CA ARG A 199 -13.84 28.58 -13.11
C ARG A 199 -14.23 29.87 -13.80
#